data_3bfcf67cc59949e56e867f50e915616a
#
_entry.id   3bfcf67cc59949e56e867f50e915616a
#
_cell.length_a   1.000
_cell.length_b   1.000
_cell.length_c   1.000
_cell.angle_alpha   90.00
_cell.angle_beta   90.00
_cell.angle_gamma   90.00
#
_symmetry.space_group_name_H-M   'P 1'
#
loop_
_entity.id
_entity.type
_entity.pdbx_description
1 polymer ?
#
loop_
_entity_poly.entity_id
_entity_poly.type
_entity_poly.pdbx_seq_one_letter_code
_entity_poly.pdbx_strand_id
1 'polypeptide(L)'
;KQPEYKGYFLKPLNGSVRSQGIHGYNGVDLAAPTGTEIYASAEGSVTVSRNSGWNGGYGNYIVVSHPNGTQTLYAHASQTLVSVGEYVTQGQVIGYVGNTGRSTGPHLHFEVRGAKNPF
;
A
#
# COMPACT_ATOMS: atom_id res chain seq x y z
N LYS A 1 -6.53 21.04 -4.85
CA LYS A 1 -7.54 20.05 -4.48
C LYS A 1 -7.31 18.77 -5.28
N GLN A 2 -7.31 17.63 -4.59
CA GLN A 2 -7.00 16.36 -5.21
C GLN A 2 -8.20 15.83 -5.98
N PRO A 3 -7.97 15.23 -7.16
CA PRO A 3 -9.05 14.56 -7.89
C PRO A 3 -9.52 13.32 -7.11
N GLU A 4 -10.77 12.97 -7.32
CA GLU A 4 -11.39 11.79 -6.76
C GLU A 4 -11.80 10.85 -7.88
N TYR A 5 -11.32 9.60 -7.82
CA TYR A 5 -11.62 8.57 -8.81
C TYR A 5 -12.48 7.49 -8.15
N LYS A 6 -13.80 7.69 -8.18
CA LYS A 6 -14.74 6.77 -7.53
C LYS A 6 -14.67 5.39 -8.17
N GLY A 7 -14.58 4.35 -7.34
CA GLY A 7 -14.54 2.97 -7.80
C GLY A 7 -13.26 2.52 -8.47
N TYR A 8 -12.27 3.41 -8.61
CA TYR A 8 -10.99 3.05 -9.25
C TYR A 8 -10.12 2.20 -8.34
N PHE A 9 -10.05 2.55 -7.04
CA PHE A 9 -9.18 1.89 -6.09
C PHE A 9 -9.94 0.82 -5.31
N LEU A 10 -9.37 -0.40 -5.31
CA LEU A 10 -9.84 -1.49 -4.46
C LEU A 10 -9.19 -1.35 -3.08
N LYS A 11 -9.92 -1.64 -2.01
CA LYS A 11 -9.34 -1.68 -0.67
C LYS A 11 -8.22 -2.72 -0.64
N PRO A 12 -7.00 -2.36 -0.20
CA PRO A 12 -5.85 -3.26 -0.32
C PRO A 12 -5.82 -4.41 0.69
N LEU A 13 -6.74 -4.46 1.64
CA LEU A 13 -6.87 -5.54 2.62
C LEU A 13 -8.34 -5.94 2.75
N ASN A 14 -8.59 -7.22 3.01
CA ASN A 14 -9.92 -7.71 3.38
C ASN A 14 -10.11 -7.64 4.89
N GLY A 15 -11.29 -7.22 5.33
CA GLY A 15 -11.69 -7.29 6.72
C GLY A 15 -10.92 -6.40 7.68
N SER A 16 -10.11 -5.48 7.17
CA SER A 16 -9.33 -4.58 8.02
C SER A 16 -10.19 -3.45 8.58
N VAL A 17 -9.75 -2.92 9.71
CA VAL A 17 -10.35 -1.74 10.33
C VAL A 17 -9.36 -0.59 10.22
N ARG A 18 -9.84 0.58 9.79
CA ARG A 18 -9.02 1.78 9.73
C ARG A 18 -8.62 2.18 11.15
N SER A 19 -7.33 2.06 11.47
CA SER A 19 -6.83 2.36 12.80
C SER A 19 -6.41 3.81 12.95
N GLN A 20 -6.10 4.48 11.83
CA GLN A 20 -5.73 5.89 11.83
C GLN A 20 -6.18 6.54 10.53
N GLY A 21 -6.77 7.72 10.62
CA GLY A 21 -7.25 8.48 9.48
C GLY A 21 -6.12 9.04 8.62
N ILE A 22 -6.48 9.87 7.65
CA ILE A 22 -5.53 10.43 6.69
C ILE A 22 -4.38 11.13 7.42
N HIS A 23 -3.16 10.73 7.13
CA HIS A 23 -1.94 11.31 7.68
C HIS A 23 -0.77 11.08 6.71
N GLY A 24 0.38 11.73 7.00
CA GLY A 24 1.55 11.63 6.14
C GLY A 24 1.22 12.11 4.73
N TYR A 25 1.66 11.35 3.74
CA TYR A 25 1.43 11.65 2.33
C TYR A 25 0.10 11.05 1.87
N ASN A 26 -1.02 11.56 2.40
CA ASN A 26 -2.36 11.09 2.02
C ASN A 26 -2.53 9.59 2.32
N GLY A 27 -2.03 9.18 3.51
CA GLY A 27 -2.04 7.78 3.93
C GLY A 27 -3.09 7.48 4.98
N VAL A 28 -3.50 6.23 5.03
CA VAL A 28 -4.34 5.69 6.10
C VAL A 28 -3.67 4.44 6.66
N ASP A 29 -3.93 4.15 7.93
CA ASP A 29 -3.46 2.90 8.55
C ASP A 29 -4.62 1.93 8.67
N LEU A 30 -4.39 0.71 8.18
CA LEU A 30 -5.39 -0.36 8.19
C LEU A 30 -4.85 -1.48 9.06
N ALA A 31 -5.47 -1.68 10.22
CA ALA A 31 -5.05 -2.70 11.18
C ALA A 31 -5.37 -4.09 10.64
N ALA A 32 -4.40 -4.99 10.70
CA ALA A 32 -4.56 -6.38 10.29
C ALA A 32 -3.42 -7.21 10.88
N PRO A 33 -3.64 -8.52 11.12
CA PRO A 33 -2.58 -9.38 11.62
C PRO A 33 -1.42 -9.52 10.62
N THR A 34 -0.23 -9.75 11.14
CA THR A 34 0.94 -10.10 10.32
C THR A 34 0.61 -11.30 9.45
N GLY A 35 0.96 -11.23 8.16
CA GLY A 35 0.70 -12.29 7.20
C GLY A 35 -0.59 -12.12 6.42
N THR A 36 -1.42 -11.13 6.75
CA THR A 36 -2.60 -10.81 5.96
C THR A 36 -2.18 -10.39 4.56
N GLU A 37 -2.87 -10.91 3.52
CA GLU A 37 -2.54 -10.59 2.14
C GLU A 37 -2.82 -9.14 1.83
N ILE A 38 -1.86 -8.50 1.13
CA ILE A 38 -2.01 -7.14 0.61
C ILE A 38 -2.32 -7.26 -0.87
N TYR A 39 -3.39 -6.61 -1.31
CA TYR A 39 -3.83 -6.63 -2.71
C TYR A 39 -3.45 -5.33 -3.40
N ALA A 40 -3.06 -5.41 -4.68
CA ALA A 40 -2.87 -4.21 -5.49
C ALA A 40 -4.19 -3.47 -5.61
N SER A 41 -4.21 -2.20 -5.20
CA SER A 41 -5.43 -1.38 -5.16
C SER A 41 -5.94 -1.08 -6.57
N ALA A 42 -5.05 -1.05 -7.55
CA ALA A 42 -5.37 -0.90 -8.98
C ALA A 42 -4.22 -1.48 -9.79
N GLU A 43 -4.47 -1.74 -11.06
CA GLU A 43 -3.43 -2.25 -11.96
C GLU A 43 -2.31 -1.23 -12.14
N GLY A 44 -1.11 -1.69 -12.43
CA GLY A 44 0.00 -0.80 -12.72
C GLY A 44 1.35 -1.47 -12.68
N SER A 45 2.37 -0.66 -12.85
CA SER A 45 3.78 -1.11 -12.83
C SER A 45 4.38 -0.88 -11.45
N VAL A 46 5.07 -1.88 -10.94
CA VAL A 46 5.82 -1.77 -9.68
C VAL A 46 7.04 -0.90 -9.92
N THR A 47 7.12 0.23 -9.24
CA THR A 47 8.25 1.17 -9.36
C THR A 47 9.20 1.09 -8.19
N VAL A 48 8.75 0.60 -7.03
CA VAL A 48 9.57 0.36 -5.85
C VAL A 48 9.13 -0.95 -5.22
N SER A 49 10.10 -1.78 -4.82
CA SER A 49 9.85 -2.97 -4.01
C SER A 49 11.06 -3.20 -3.13
N ARG A 50 10.91 -2.96 -1.83
CA ARG A 50 11.97 -3.09 -0.84
C ARG A 50 11.56 -4.16 0.17
N ASN A 51 12.35 -5.23 0.24
CA ASN A 51 12.10 -6.36 1.14
C ASN A 51 13.09 -6.40 2.31
N SER A 52 13.75 -5.28 2.59
CA SER A 52 14.65 -5.12 3.72
C SER A 52 14.93 -3.64 3.96
N GLY A 53 15.37 -3.31 5.18
CA GLY A 53 15.82 -1.97 5.55
C GLY A 53 14.75 -1.10 6.17
N TRP A 54 15.20 0.03 6.70
CA TRP A 54 14.35 1.01 7.37
C TRP A 54 13.53 1.83 6.37
N ASN A 55 14.15 2.22 5.25
CA ASN A 55 13.51 2.93 4.13
C ASN A 55 12.72 4.17 4.56
N GLY A 56 13.34 5.02 5.38
CA GLY A 56 12.71 6.24 5.84
C GLY A 56 11.52 6.04 6.80
N GLY A 57 11.42 4.85 7.40
CA GLY A 57 10.35 4.48 8.30
C GLY A 57 9.28 3.59 7.66
N TYR A 58 9.26 3.46 6.33
CA TYR A 58 8.30 2.58 5.66
C TYR A 58 8.59 1.09 5.89
N GLY A 59 9.83 0.73 6.21
CA GLY A 59 10.23 -0.67 6.28
C GLY A 59 10.16 -1.32 4.92
N ASN A 60 9.68 -2.55 4.85
CA ASN A 60 9.44 -3.20 3.57
C ASN A 60 8.21 -2.57 2.91
N TYR A 61 8.36 -2.10 1.67
CA TYR A 61 7.26 -1.39 1.03
C TYR A 61 7.28 -1.53 -0.49
N ILE A 62 6.13 -1.27 -1.09
CA ILE A 62 5.88 -1.38 -2.53
C ILE A 62 5.23 -0.09 -2.99
N VAL A 63 5.60 0.38 -4.18
CA VAL A 63 4.90 1.47 -4.88
C VAL A 63 4.47 0.96 -6.25
N VAL A 64 3.21 1.17 -6.59
CA VAL A 64 2.64 0.84 -7.89
C VAL A 64 2.20 2.12 -8.58
N SER A 65 2.63 2.30 -9.83
CA SER A 65 2.25 3.45 -10.66
C SER A 65 1.12 3.03 -11.61
N HIS A 66 0.02 3.77 -11.57
CA HIS A 66 -1.20 3.40 -12.30
C HIS A 66 -1.36 4.18 -13.59
N PRO A 67 -2.09 3.62 -14.58
CA PRO A 67 -2.29 4.29 -15.87
C PRO A 67 -2.98 5.65 -15.78
N ASN A 68 -3.74 5.91 -14.72
CA ASN A 68 -4.43 7.20 -14.55
C ASN A 68 -3.53 8.31 -13.97
N GLY A 69 -2.22 8.04 -13.84
CA GLY A 69 -1.27 9.03 -13.33
C GLY A 69 -1.12 9.04 -11.81
N THR A 70 -1.82 8.17 -11.10
CA THR A 70 -1.71 8.07 -9.64
C THR A 70 -0.72 6.98 -9.25
N GLN A 71 -0.36 6.97 -7.96
CA GLN A 71 0.48 5.93 -7.38
C GLN A 71 -0.12 5.47 -6.06
N THR A 72 0.08 4.19 -5.71
CA THR A 72 -0.27 3.68 -4.39
C THR A 72 0.98 3.11 -3.73
N LEU A 73 1.09 3.31 -2.41
CA LEU A 73 2.21 2.87 -1.61
C LEU A 73 1.70 1.96 -0.49
N TYR A 74 2.38 0.85 -0.27
CA TYR A 74 2.01 -0.19 0.69
C TYR A 74 3.21 -0.45 1.59
N ALA A 75 3.14 0.00 2.85
CA ALA A 75 4.29 0.01 3.77
C ALA A 75 4.11 -0.95 4.94
N HIS A 76 5.21 -1.19 5.64
CA HIS A 76 5.35 -2.04 6.82
C HIS A 76 5.07 -3.52 6.54
N ALA A 77 5.30 -3.95 5.30
CA ALA A 77 5.09 -5.35 4.91
C ALA A 77 6.09 -6.27 5.63
N SER A 78 5.66 -7.49 5.91
CA SER A 78 6.58 -8.54 6.35
C SER A 78 7.36 -9.09 5.17
N GLN A 79 6.74 -9.11 4.00
CA GLN A 79 7.35 -9.63 2.77
C GLN A 79 6.69 -8.98 1.56
N THR A 80 7.49 -8.64 0.55
CA THR A 80 7.00 -8.23 -0.76
C THR A 80 7.10 -9.43 -1.71
N LEU A 81 6.10 -9.57 -2.60
CA LEU A 81 6.01 -10.70 -3.53
C LEU A 81 6.24 -10.30 -4.98
N VAL A 82 6.48 -9.02 -5.23
CA VAL A 82 6.63 -8.47 -6.59
C VAL A 82 7.94 -7.70 -6.68
N SER A 83 8.44 -7.55 -7.91
CA SER A 83 9.71 -6.87 -8.18
C SER A 83 9.48 -5.63 -9.04
N VAL A 84 10.40 -4.68 -8.94
CA VAL A 84 10.40 -3.48 -9.79
C VAL A 84 10.35 -3.89 -11.26
N GLY A 85 9.48 -3.23 -12.03
CA GLY A 85 9.26 -3.51 -13.45
C GLY A 85 8.15 -4.50 -13.72
N GLU A 86 7.66 -5.20 -12.71
CA GLU A 86 6.57 -6.14 -12.85
C GLU A 86 5.24 -5.38 -12.99
N TYR A 87 4.35 -5.85 -13.86
CA TYR A 87 3.01 -5.29 -13.98
C TYR A 87 2.04 -6.12 -13.15
N VAL A 88 1.24 -5.47 -12.31
CA VAL A 88 0.27 -6.15 -11.44
C VAL A 88 -1.15 -5.78 -11.85
N THR A 89 -2.07 -6.73 -11.68
CA THR A 89 -3.50 -6.48 -11.91
C THR A 89 -4.17 -6.07 -10.60
N GLN A 90 -5.30 -5.38 -10.71
CA GLN A 90 -6.09 -5.02 -9.53
C GLN A 90 -6.50 -6.29 -8.77
N GLY A 91 -6.29 -6.31 -7.45
CA GLY A 91 -6.62 -7.44 -6.62
C GLY A 91 -5.55 -8.52 -6.54
N GLN A 92 -4.47 -8.41 -7.29
CA GLN A 92 -3.36 -9.35 -7.20
C GLN A 92 -2.68 -9.22 -5.84
N VAL A 93 -2.32 -10.34 -5.22
CA VAL A 93 -1.57 -10.34 -3.95
C VAL A 93 -0.14 -9.89 -4.24
N ILE A 94 0.29 -8.81 -3.57
CA ILE A 94 1.60 -8.21 -3.81
C ILE A 94 2.52 -8.29 -2.60
N GLY A 95 2.00 -8.67 -1.45
CA GLY A 95 2.79 -8.79 -0.22
C GLY A 95 1.94 -9.21 0.95
N TYR A 96 2.55 -9.20 2.13
CA TYR A 96 1.88 -9.56 3.38
C TYR A 96 2.09 -8.47 4.42
N VAL A 97 1.05 -8.20 5.20
CA VAL A 97 1.10 -7.25 6.33
C VAL A 97 2.18 -7.67 7.31
N GLY A 98 2.89 -6.69 7.85
CA GLY A 98 3.90 -6.91 8.88
C GLY A 98 3.95 -5.77 9.87
N ASN A 99 5.14 -5.58 10.43
CA ASN A 99 5.40 -4.56 11.45
C ASN A 99 6.80 -3.98 11.27
N THR A 100 7.29 -3.93 10.02
CA THR A 100 8.63 -3.44 9.68
C THR A 100 8.64 -1.92 9.60
N GLY A 101 9.83 -1.33 9.74
CA GLY A 101 9.97 0.12 9.72
C GLY A 101 9.47 0.77 11.00
N ARG A 102 9.01 2.01 10.88
CA ARG A 102 8.45 2.75 12.03
C ARG A 102 7.02 2.29 12.24
N SER A 103 6.84 1.29 13.09
CA SER A 103 5.53 0.70 13.34
C SER A 103 5.47 0.19 14.78
N THR A 104 4.33 0.37 15.45
CA THR A 104 4.11 -0.07 16.83
C THR A 104 3.19 -1.28 16.93
N GLY A 105 2.78 -1.83 15.81
CA GLY A 105 1.91 -3.01 15.74
C GLY A 105 1.59 -3.34 14.31
N PRO A 106 1.15 -4.58 14.02
CA PRO A 106 0.87 -5.00 12.65
C PRO A 106 -0.22 -4.17 12.00
N HIS A 107 0.10 -3.57 10.86
CA HIS A 107 -0.84 -2.79 10.07
C HIS A 107 -0.27 -2.53 8.69
N LEU A 108 -1.13 -2.10 7.76
CA LEU A 108 -0.73 -1.60 6.48
C LEU A 108 -0.87 -0.08 6.49
N HIS A 109 0.22 0.63 6.20
CA HIS A 109 0.16 2.05 5.88
C HIS A 109 0.00 2.16 4.37
N PHE A 110 -1.13 2.71 3.94
CA PHE A 110 -1.50 2.79 2.53
C PHE A 110 -1.65 4.24 2.10
N GLU A 111 -0.85 4.66 1.11
CA GLU A 111 -0.89 6.01 0.57
C GLU A 111 -1.43 6.01 -0.84
N VAL A 112 -2.19 7.04 -1.18
CA VAL A 112 -2.56 7.36 -2.56
C VAL A 112 -1.92 8.68 -2.91
N ARG A 113 -1.16 8.70 -4.02
CA ARG A 113 -0.48 9.91 -4.50
C ARG A 113 -1.10 10.33 -5.81
N GLY A 114 -1.49 11.61 -5.90
CA GLY A 114 -2.10 12.18 -7.10
C GLY A 114 -3.62 12.10 -7.13
N ALA A 115 -4.25 11.59 -6.06
CA ALA A 115 -5.70 11.53 -5.95
C ALA A 115 -6.10 11.45 -4.48
N LYS A 116 -7.38 11.66 -4.22
CA LYS A 116 -7.94 11.50 -2.87
C LYS A 116 -7.87 10.02 -2.46
N ASN A 117 -7.41 9.75 -1.23
CA ASN A 117 -7.41 8.41 -0.67
C ASN A 117 -8.84 8.07 -0.22
N PRO A 118 -9.49 7.04 -0.81
CA PRO A 118 -10.89 6.74 -0.51
C PRO A 118 -11.07 5.91 0.77
N PHE A 119 -9.97 5.49 1.38
CA PHE A 119 -9.99 4.62 2.56
C PHE A 119 -9.48 5.32 3.80
#